data_d992d630f5dba6af08c55c39c6d51655
#
_entry.id   d992d630f5dba6af08c55c39c6d51655
#
_cell.length_a   1.000
_cell.length_b   1.000
_cell.length_c   1.000
_cell.angle_alpha   90.00
_cell.angle_beta   90.00
_cell.angle_gamma   90.00
#
_symmetry.space_group_name_H-M   'P 1'
#
loop_
_entity.id
_entity.type
_entity.pdbx_description
1 polymer ?
#
loop_
_entity_poly.entity_id
_entity_poly.type
_entity_poly.pdbx_seq_one_letter_code
_entity_poly.pdbx_strand_id
1 'polypeptide(L)' 'MKSNSKKILIATGGTGGHIFPSLSLADFLKKNHQVEIVTDKRGLRYVPNDEKINIRII' A
#
# COMPACT_ATOMS: atom_id res chain seq x y z
N MET A 1 22.90 -0.24 -1.32
CA MET A 1 22.26 -0.26 -0.74
C MET A 1 21.63 0.71 -0.23
N LYS A 2 20.73 0.85 0.15
CA LYS A 2 20.12 1.78 0.53
C LYS A 2 19.94 1.77 1.91
N SER A 3 20.65 2.35 2.63
CA SER A 3 20.59 2.43 4.04
C SER A 3 19.35 3.16 4.53
N ASN A 4 18.69 3.88 3.66
CA ASN A 4 17.50 4.63 4.04
C ASN A 4 16.18 3.93 3.75
N SER A 5 16.24 2.70 3.32
CA SER A 5 15.04 1.94 3.05
C SER A 5 14.31 1.64 4.35
N LYS A 6 13.01 1.87 4.38
CA LYS A 6 12.18 1.65 5.54
C LYS A 6 11.03 0.74 5.20
N LYS A 7 10.38 0.24 6.24
CA LYS A 7 9.15 -0.52 6.08
C LYS A 7 8.01 0.42 6.42
N ILE A 8 7.14 0.66 5.48
CA ILE A 8 6.07 1.62 5.62
C ILE A 8 4.73 0.91 5.56
N LEU A 9 3.89 1.20 6.55
CA LEU A 9 2.57 0.62 6.64
C LEU A 9 1.55 1.69 6.32
N ILE A 10 0.68 1.43 5.37
CA ILE A 10 -0.39 2.34 5.01
C ILE A 10 -1.71 1.68 5.32
N ALA A 11 -2.45 2.23 6.28
CA ALA A 11 -3.75 1.70 6.65
C ALA A 11 -4.82 2.54 5.96
N THR A 12 -5.71 1.92 5.21
CA THR A 12 -6.72 2.66 4.48
C THR A 12 -8.03 1.87 4.46
N GLY A 13 -9.14 2.58 4.54
CA GLY A 13 -10.45 1.96 4.43
C GLY A 13 -10.76 1.53 3.01
N GLY A 14 -11.86 0.84 2.85
CA GLY A 14 -12.22 0.24 1.57
C GLY A 14 -13.02 1.12 0.64
N THR A 15 -13.15 2.41 0.94
CA THR A 15 -13.88 3.31 0.06
C THR A 15 -12.96 3.90 -0.99
N GLY A 16 -13.48 4.16 -2.17
CA GLY A 16 -12.68 4.73 -3.25
C GLY A 16 -12.09 6.08 -2.89
N GLY A 17 -12.77 6.85 -2.05
CA GLY A 17 -12.30 8.17 -1.67
C GLY A 17 -11.00 8.16 -0.88
N HIS A 18 -10.71 7.07 -0.17
CA HIS A 18 -9.51 6.96 0.64
C HIS A 18 -8.47 6.02 0.03
N ILE A 19 -8.94 4.98 -0.67
CA ILE A 19 -8.03 3.97 -1.18
C ILE A 19 -7.13 4.50 -2.30
N PHE A 20 -7.67 5.32 -3.19
CA PHE A 20 -6.87 5.78 -4.33
C PHE A 20 -5.71 6.68 -3.92
N PRO A 21 -5.87 7.65 -3.02
CA PRO A 21 -4.72 8.40 -2.53
C PRO A 21 -3.67 7.50 -1.88
N SER A 22 -4.12 6.47 -1.16
CA SER A 22 -3.20 5.55 -0.51
C SER A 22 -2.42 4.74 -1.53
N LEU A 23 -3.06 4.33 -2.61
CA LEU A 23 -2.39 3.58 -3.67
C LEU A 23 -1.35 4.44 -4.38
N SER A 24 -1.66 5.72 -4.60
CA SER A 24 -0.72 6.63 -5.21
C SER A 24 0.51 6.79 -4.33
N LEU A 25 0.31 6.92 -3.04
CA LEU A 25 1.42 7.04 -2.10
C LEU A 25 2.25 5.77 -2.08
N ALA A 26 1.58 4.61 -2.07
CA ALA A 26 2.30 3.34 -2.05
C ALA A 26 3.14 3.17 -3.32
N ASP A 27 2.60 3.57 -4.45
CA ASP A 27 3.29 3.45 -5.72
C ASP A 27 4.56 4.31 -5.74
N PHE A 28 4.49 5.47 -5.10
CA PHE A 28 5.65 6.33 -4.99
C PHE A 28 6.68 5.76 -4.04
N LEU A 29 6.23 5.27 -2.88
CA LEU A 29 7.14 4.82 -1.83
C LEU A 29 7.79 3.47 -2.12
N LYS A 30 7.15 2.63 -2.90
CA LYS A 30 7.68 1.29 -3.16
C LYS A 30 9.01 1.30 -3.91
N LYS A 31 9.34 2.42 -4.51
CA LYS A 31 10.59 2.55 -5.25
C LYS A 31 11.80 2.47 -4.34
N ASN A 32 11.66 2.96 -3.11
CA ASN A 32 12.78 3.02 -2.18
C ASN A 32 12.53 2.33 -0.85
N HIS A 33 11.31 1.84 -0.63
CA HIS A 33 10.92 1.29 0.66
C HIS A 33 10.08 0.04 0.48
N GLN A 34 9.99 -0.74 1.56
CA GLN A 34 9.03 -1.83 1.59
C GLN A 34 7.70 -1.25 2.01
N VAL A 35 6.66 -1.56 1.27
CA VAL A 35 5.34 -1.00 1.54
C VAL A 35 4.34 -2.11 1.80
N GLU A 36 3.55 -1.94 2.86
CA GLU A 36 2.45 -2.84 3.15
C GLU A 36 1.18 -2.02 3.27
N ILE A 37 0.13 -2.46 2.60
CA ILE A 37 -1.17 -1.82 2.68
C ILE A 37 -2.08 -2.69 3.53
N VAL A 38 -2.69 -2.08 4.55
CA VAL A 38 -3.65 -2.76 5.41
C VAL A 38 -5.01 -2.18 5.07
N THR A 39 -5.92 -3.03 4.61
CA THR A 39 -7.26 -2.58 4.23
C THR A 39 -8.26 -3.68 4.51
N ASP A 40 -9.54 -3.45 4.25
CA ASP A 40 -10.57 -4.46 4.41
C ASP A 40 -10.86 -5.11 3.06
N LYS A 41 -11.82 -6.05 3.06
CA LYS A 41 -12.14 -6.77 1.84
C LYS A 41 -12.63 -5.87 0.71
N ARG A 42 -13.29 -4.77 1.05
CA ARG A 42 -13.78 -3.85 0.03
C ARG A 42 -12.61 -3.15 -0.67
N GLY A 43 -11.59 -2.82 0.09
CA GLY A 43 -10.43 -2.14 -0.47
C GLY A 43 -9.57 -3.03 -1.34
N LEU A 44 -9.60 -4.32 -1.07
CA LEU A 44 -8.76 -5.26 -1.78
C LEU A 44 -8.98 -5.20 -3.30
N ARG A 45 -10.21 -4.96 -3.73
CA ARG A 45 -10.52 -4.93 -5.15
C ARG A 45 -9.80 -3.81 -5.91
N TYR A 46 -9.36 -2.79 -5.18
CA TYR A 46 -8.70 -1.65 -5.82
C TYR A 46 -7.18 -1.75 -5.80
N VAL A 47 -6.64 -2.68 -5.02
CA VAL A 47 -5.19 -2.78 -4.87
C VAL A 47 -4.62 -3.60 -6.02
N PRO A 48 -3.66 -3.06 -6.77
CA PRO A 48 -3.10 -3.81 -7.88
C PRO A 48 -2.25 -4.97 -7.38
N ASN A 49 -2.11 -5.97 -8.22
CA ASN A 49 -1.28 -7.12 -7.90
C ASN A 49 0.16 -6.74 -8.19
N ASP A 50 0.84 -6.25 -7.18
CA ASP A 50 2.21 -5.73 -7.31
C ASP A 50 3.08 -6.41 -6.28
N GLU A 51 4.10 -7.14 -6.70
CA GLU A 51 4.92 -7.88 -5.77
C GLU A 51 5.75 -6.99 -4.86
N LYS A 52 5.85 -5.71 -5.15
CA LYS A 52 6.57 -4.77 -4.29
C LYS A 52 5.69 -4.18 -3.20
N ILE A 53 4.41 -4.49 -3.21
CA ILE A 53 3.48 -4.01 -2.21
C ILE A 53 2.81 -5.20 -1.56
N ASN A 54 3.00 -5.34 -0.25
CA ASN A 54 2.34 -6.39 0.50
C ASN A 54 0.96 -5.92 0.92
N ILE A 55 0.02 -6.85 0.98
CA ILE A 55 -1.35 -6.51 1.32
C ILE A 55 -1.78 -7.35 2.51
N ARG A 56 -2.36 -6.69 3.51
CA ARG A 56 -2.90 -7.36 4.67
C ARG A 56 -4.37 -6.98 4.79
N ILE A 57 -5.23 -7.98 4.93
CA ILE A 57 -6.66 -7.77 5.06
C ILE A 57 -7.06 -7.90 6.52
N ILE A 58 -7.83 -6.95 6.98
CA ILE A 58 -8.31 -6.95 8.36
C ILE A 58 -9.59 -7.76 8.44
#